data_c6ffc15a9d42461aff12dbe4c4a43b72
#
_entry.id   c6ffc15a9d42461aff12dbe4c4a43b72
#
_cell.length_a   1.000
_cell.length_b   1.000
_cell.length_c   1.000
_cell.angle_alpha   90.00
_cell.angle_beta   90.00
_cell.angle_gamma   90.00
#
_symmetry.space_group_name_H-M   'P 1'
#
loop_
_entity.id
_entity.type
_entity.pdbx_description
1 polymer ?
#
loop_
_entity_poly.entity_id
_entity_poly.type
_entity_poly.pdbx_seq_one_letter_code
_entity_poly.pdbx_strand_id
1 'polypeptide(L)'
;MTEEYAAPPVSDITDNDKLMAALSYPIPIVSIIILLVEEMKARPFQKYHAVQSLAANIVLWIVIVVLGCILAAISAFVGGLCGLGALLLWFITLYWAYEAYQGKYLEIKWLTEFLKKQNWL
;
A
#
# COMPACT_ATOMS: atom_id res chain seq x y z
N MET A 1 -12.78 0.43 -15.07
CA MET A 1 -12.10 0.86 -15.05
C MET A 1 -11.99 1.53 -15.41
N THR A 2 -11.69 1.53 -15.56
CA THR A 2 -11.17 2.43 -15.22
C THR A 2 -10.36 3.06 -16.05
N GLU A 3 -10.20 4.18 -16.02
CA GLU A 3 -9.28 4.66 -16.65
C GLU A 3 -8.13 4.42 -16.15
N GLU A 4 -7.22 4.08 -16.80
CA GLU A 4 -5.97 3.91 -16.38
C GLU A 4 -5.47 5.14 -15.89
N TYR A 5 -4.80 5.13 -14.77
CA TYR A 5 -4.11 6.27 -14.23
C TYR A 5 -3.10 6.73 -15.25
N ALA A 6 -3.25 7.94 -15.68
CA ALA A 6 -2.33 8.46 -16.65
C ALA A 6 -1.06 8.82 -15.93
N ALA A 7 -0.15 7.91 -15.89
CA ALA A 7 1.11 8.15 -15.22
C ALA A 7 1.85 9.29 -15.89
N PRO A 8 2.59 10.08 -15.14
CA PRO A 8 3.39 11.13 -15.71
C PRO A 8 4.39 10.53 -16.68
N PRO A 9 4.71 11.21 -17.73
CA PRO A 9 5.62 10.66 -18.72
C PRO A 9 7.04 10.70 -18.22
N VAL A 10 7.32 10.09 -17.15
CA VAL A 10 8.61 9.98 -16.65
C VAL A 10 9.18 8.87 -17.20
N SER A 11 10.15 9.07 -17.94
CA SER A 11 10.62 8.02 -18.59
C SER A 11 11.46 7.20 -17.81
N ASP A 12 12.13 7.64 -16.78
CA ASP A 12 13.13 6.78 -16.20
C ASP A 12 12.71 6.41 -14.83
N ILE A 13 12.04 5.33 -14.69
CA ILE A 13 11.81 4.71 -13.40
C ILE A 13 13.07 3.90 -13.12
N THR A 14 13.83 4.35 -12.14
CA THR A 14 15.12 3.70 -11.83
C THR A 14 14.90 2.45 -10.99
N ASP A 15 15.94 1.65 -10.85
CA ASP A 15 15.87 0.47 -10.00
C ASP A 15 15.62 0.86 -8.55
N ASN A 16 16.18 1.98 -8.13
CA ASN A 16 15.94 2.46 -6.76
C ASN A 16 14.49 2.85 -6.57
N ASP A 17 13.86 3.46 -7.60
CA ASP A 17 12.45 3.78 -7.52
C ASP A 17 11.63 2.51 -7.32
N LYS A 18 11.95 1.47 -8.08
CA LYS A 18 11.22 0.21 -7.99
C LYS A 18 11.39 -0.43 -6.62
N LEU A 19 12.61 -0.39 -6.11
CA LEU A 19 12.90 -1.00 -4.83
C LEU A 19 12.16 -0.30 -3.70
N MET A 20 12.25 1.04 -3.66
CA MET A 20 11.60 1.79 -2.60
C MET A 20 10.08 1.65 -2.67
N ALA A 21 9.53 1.69 -3.89
CA ALA A 21 8.10 1.52 -4.05
C ALA A 21 7.65 0.13 -3.60
N ALA A 22 8.42 -0.88 -3.95
CA ALA A 22 8.08 -2.25 -3.57
C ALA A 22 8.12 -2.42 -2.06
N LEU A 23 9.15 -1.89 -1.42
CA LEU A 23 9.28 -2.03 0.02
C LEU A 23 8.20 -1.29 0.79
N SER A 24 7.60 -0.27 0.18
CA SER A 24 6.61 0.52 0.87
C SER A 24 5.35 -0.28 1.20
N TYR A 25 5.05 -1.33 0.46
CA TYR A 25 3.83 -2.10 0.72
C TYR A 25 3.94 -3.02 1.94
N PRO A 26 4.94 -3.88 2.04
CA PRO A 26 5.04 -4.72 3.24
C PRO A 26 5.62 -4.00 4.45
N ILE A 27 6.33 -2.90 4.24
CA ILE A 27 6.96 -2.17 5.32
C ILE A 27 6.49 -0.71 5.28
N PRO A 28 5.40 -0.40 5.96
CA PRO A 28 4.79 0.95 5.85
C PRO A 28 5.70 2.10 6.27
N ILE A 29 6.70 1.81 7.11
CA ILE A 29 7.64 2.86 7.49
C ILE A 29 8.37 3.40 6.28
N VAL A 30 8.62 2.55 5.29
CA VAL A 30 9.28 2.99 4.06
C VAL A 30 8.40 4.03 3.36
N SER A 31 7.07 3.86 3.37
CA SER A 31 6.18 4.84 2.79
C SER A 31 6.35 6.20 3.46
N ILE A 32 6.45 6.19 4.78
CA ILE A 32 6.60 7.43 5.54
C ILE A 32 7.92 8.09 5.18
N ILE A 33 8.98 7.29 5.08
CA ILE A 33 10.29 7.82 4.72
C ILE A 33 10.24 8.47 3.34
N ILE A 34 9.61 7.82 2.38
CA ILE A 34 9.50 8.37 1.03
C ILE A 34 8.80 9.73 1.07
N LEU A 35 7.75 9.83 1.85
CA LEU A 35 6.98 11.07 1.89
C LEU A 35 7.67 12.18 2.68
N LEU A 36 8.63 11.83 3.54
CA LEU A 36 9.35 12.83 4.30
C LEU A 36 10.63 13.29 3.63
N VAL A 37 11.24 12.47 2.80
CA VAL A 37 12.48 12.82 2.12
C VAL A 37 12.13 13.54 0.82
N GLU A 38 12.55 14.79 0.71
CA GLU A 38 12.18 15.61 -0.44
C GLU A 38 12.57 15.00 -1.77
N GLU A 39 13.75 14.46 -1.84
CA GLU A 39 14.21 13.89 -3.10
C GLU A 39 13.39 12.70 -3.53
N MET A 40 12.96 11.88 -2.58
CA MET A 40 12.16 10.71 -2.89
C MET A 40 10.73 11.11 -3.20
N LYS A 41 10.22 12.09 -2.45
CA LYS A 41 8.87 12.56 -2.66
C LYS A 41 8.72 13.22 -4.02
N ALA A 42 9.78 13.79 -4.55
CA ALA A 42 9.75 14.45 -5.84
C ALA A 42 9.66 13.47 -7.00
N ARG A 43 9.91 12.18 -6.75
CA ARG A 43 9.84 11.18 -7.79
C ARG A 43 8.43 10.62 -7.88
N PRO A 44 7.72 10.86 -8.98
CA PRO A 44 6.30 10.50 -9.06
C PRO A 44 6.01 9.03 -8.78
N PHE A 45 6.88 8.13 -9.24
CA PHE A 45 6.66 6.71 -9.05
C PHE A 45 6.71 6.34 -7.57
N GLN A 46 7.72 6.85 -6.86
CA GLN A 46 7.85 6.56 -5.44
C GLN A 46 6.72 7.19 -4.65
N LYS A 47 6.36 8.43 -4.97
CA LYS A 47 5.27 9.10 -4.26
C LYS A 47 3.95 8.39 -4.46
N TYR A 48 3.66 7.98 -5.70
CA TYR A 48 2.42 7.28 -6.01
C TYR A 48 2.28 6.04 -5.13
N HIS A 49 3.32 5.21 -5.10
CA HIS A 49 3.25 3.99 -4.34
C HIS A 49 3.30 4.23 -2.84
N ALA A 50 4.02 5.26 -2.39
CA ALA A 50 4.09 5.55 -0.96
C ALA A 50 2.71 5.98 -0.43
N VAL A 51 2.01 6.85 -1.15
CA VAL A 51 0.70 7.29 -0.71
C VAL A 51 -0.28 6.12 -0.72
N GLN A 52 -0.28 5.35 -1.82
CA GLN A 52 -1.20 4.24 -1.94
C GLN A 52 -0.91 3.14 -0.91
N SER A 53 0.35 2.81 -0.71
CA SER A 53 0.68 1.75 0.23
C SER A 53 0.38 2.16 1.66
N LEU A 54 0.62 3.42 2.01
CA LEU A 54 0.33 3.88 3.35
C LEU A 54 -1.18 3.82 3.59
N ALA A 55 -1.97 4.29 2.63
CA ALA A 55 -3.42 4.25 2.76
C ALA A 55 -3.93 2.82 2.83
N ALA A 56 -3.38 1.93 2.01
CA ALA A 56 -3.79 0.54 2.01
C ALA A 56 -3.47 -0.13 3.35
N ASN A 57 -2.29 0.16 3.89
CA ASN A 57 -1.91 -0.42 5.16
C ASN A 57 -2.79 0.10 6.29
N ILE A 58 -3.15 1.37 6.26
CA ILE A 58 -4.03 1.93 7.27
C ILE A 58 -5.39 1.23 7.22
N VAL A 59 -5.94 1.04 6.02
CA VAL A 59 -7.23 0.38 5.88
C VAL A 59 -7.14 -1.05 6.38
N LEU A 60 -6.10 -1.77 6.00
CA LEU A 60 -5.93 -3.16 6.45
C LEU A 60 -5.85 -3.24 7.97
N TRP A 61 -5.05 -2.34 8.58
CA TRP A 61 -4.90 -2.35 10.02
C TRP A 61 -6.20 -2.05 10.73
N ILE A 62 -7.00 -1.10 10.23
CA ILE A 62 -8.28 -0.78 10.82
C ILE A 62 -9.19 -2.00 10.77
N VAL A 63 -9.26 -2.66 9.61
CA VAL A 63 -10.10 -3.84 9.46
C VAL A 63 -9.65 -4.95 10.41
N ILE A 64 -8.34 -5.19 10.47
CA ILE A 64 -7.80 -6.24 11.32
C ILE A 64 -8.12 -5.98 12.79
N VAL A 65 -7.90 -4.75 13.24
CA VAL A 65 -8.12 -4.42 14.63
C VAL A 65 -9.61 -4.51 15.00
N VAL A 66 -10.47 -3.94 14.15
CA VAL A 66 -11.90 -3.96 14.44
C VAL A 66 -12.43 -5.38 14.47
N LEU A 67 -12.12 -6.17 13.44
CA LEU A 67 -12.60 -7.56 13.41
C LEU A 67 -11.97 -8.38 14.51
N GLY A 68 -10.71 -8.16 14.80
CA GLY A 68 -10.02 -8.89 15.84
C GLY A 68 -10.64 -8.64 17.21
N CYS A 69 -10.97 -7.37 17.49
CA CYS A 69 -11.58 -7.05 18.77
C CYS A 69 -12.97 -7.66 18.90
N ILE A 70 -13.75 -7.61 17.82
CA ILE A 70 -15.08 -8.20 17.83
C ILE A 70 -15.01 -9.71 18.05
N LEU A 71 -14.14 -10.38 17.32
CA LEU A 71 -14.04 -11.82 17.40
C LEU A 71 -13.44 -12.28 18.72
N ALA A 72 -12.47 -11.51 19.25
CA ALA A 72 -11.88 -11.85 20.54
C ALA A 72 -12.89 -11.67 21.67
N ALA A 73 -13.84 -10.75 21.51
CA ALA A 73 -14.89 -10.60 22.50
C ALA A 73 -15.81 -11.81 22.52
N ILE A 74 -15.91 -12.52 21.40
CA ILE A 74 -16.72 -13.71 21.33
C ILE A 74 -15.94 -14.89 21.89
N SER A 75 -14.69 -15.05 21.52
CA SER A 75 -13.89 -16.18 21.95
C SER A 75 -12.43 -15.91 21.69
N ALA A 76 -11.59 -16.21 22.68
CA ALA A 76 -10.15 -16.02 22.49
C ALA A 76 -9.62 -16.91 21.37
N PHE A 77 -10.21 -18.10 21.21
CA PHE A 77 -9.77 -18.99 20.14
C PHE A 77 -10.08 -18.38 18.77
N VAL A 78 -11.29 -17.83 18.61
CA VAL A 78 -11.67 -17.22 17.35
C VAL A 78 -10.83 -15.99 17.08
N GLY A 79 -10.50 -15.22 18.13
CA GLY A 79 -9.63 -14.07 17.97
C GLY A 79 -8.23 -14.49 17.53
N GLY A 80 -7.76 -15.63 18.01
CA GLY A 80 -6.47 -16.16 17.59
C GLY A 80 -6.46 -16.55 16.11
N LEU A 81 -7.57 -17.13 15.64
CA LEU A 81 -7.68 -17.44 14.22
C LEU A 81 -7.69 -16.18 13.38
N CYS A 82 -8.24 -15.09 13.92
CA CYS A 82 -8.23 -13.81 13.22
C CYS A 82 -6.78 -13.32 13.05
N GLY A 83 -5.94 -13.58 14.04
CA GLY A 83 -4.53 -13.23 13.93
C GLY A 83 -3.83 -13.96 12.80
N LEU A 84 -4.16 -15.24 12.61
CA LEU A 84 -3.62 -15.97 11.47
C LEU A 84 -4.12 -15.40 10.16
N GLY A 85 -5.39 -15.01 10.12
CA GLY A 85 -5.94 -14.37 8.92
C GLY A 85 -5.23 -13.08 8.60
N ALA A 86 -4.87 -12.32 9.65
CA ALA A 86 -4.15 -11.07 9.44
C ALA A 86 -2.78 -11.33 8.79
N LEU A 87 -2.13 -12.39 9.21
CA LEU A 87 -0.85 -12.75 8.62
C LEU A 87 -1.02 -13.06 7.13
N LEU A 88 -2.09 -13.77 6.79
CA LEU A 88 -2.35 -14.08 5.39
C LEU A 88 -2.64 -12.83 4.58
N LEU A 89 -3.37 -11.88 5.19
CA LEU A 89 -3.65 -10.63 4.50
C LEU A 89 -2.38 -9.83 4.24
N TRP A 90 -1.40 -9.94 5.15
CA TRP A 90 -0.15 -9.25 4.93
C TRP A 90 0.54 -9.75 3.67
N PHE A 91 0.35 -11.00 3.30
CA PHE A 91 0.96 -11.52 2.09
C PHE A 91 0.42 -10.84 0.83
N ILE A 92 -0.77 -10.24 0.91
CA ILE A 92 -1.29 -9.47 -0.21
C ILE A 92 -0.37 -8.28 -0.49
N THR A 93 0.21 -7.69 0.57
CA THR A 93 1.11 -6.57 0.37
C THR A 93 2.35 -6.99 -0.40
N LEU A 94 2.75 -8.26 -0.28
CA LEU A 94 3.88 -8.75 -1.04
C LEU A 94 3.55 -8.84 -2.53
N TYR A 95 2.31 -9.19 -2.86
CA TYR A 95 1.88 -9.18 -4.24
C TYR A 95 1.93 -7.75 -4.80
N TRP A 96 1.45 -6.79 -4.02
CA TRP A 96 1.51 -5.40 -4.44
C TRP A 96 2.95 -4.94 -4.59
N ALA A 97 3.84 -5.41 -3.70
CA ALA A 97 5.25 -5.08 -3.78
C ALA A 97 5.85 -5.63 -5.06
N TYR A 98 5.46 -6.85 -5.43
CA TYR A 98 5.96 -7.46 -6.64
C TYR A 98 5.55 -6.65 -7.86
N GLU A 99 4.28 -6.20 -7.91
CA GLU A 99 3.81 -5.39 -9.02
C GLU A 99 4.56 -4.06 -9.10
N ALA A 100 4.81 -3.44 -7.95
CA ALA A 100 5.53 -2.20 -7.92
C ALA A 100 6.97 -2.38 -8.39
N TYR A 101 7.58 -3.51 -8.02
CA TYR A 101 8.96 -3.77 -8.43
C TYR A 101 9.06 -4.01 -9.93
N GLN A 102 7.96 -4.37 -10.58
CA GLN A 102 7.93 -4.52 -12.02
C GLN A 102 7.89 -3.16 -12.73
N GLY A 103 7.82 -2.08 -11.99
CA GLY A 103 7.77 -0.74 -12.58
C GLY A 103 6.36 -0.30 -12.93
N LYS A 104 5.34 -0.97 -12.39
CA LYS A 104 3.97 -0.65 -12.73
C LYS A 104 3.35 0.33 -11.75
N TYR A 105 2.41 1.14 -12.26
CA TYR A 105 1.60 1.98 -11.41
C TYR A 105 0.36 1.17 -11.02
N LEU A 106 0.55 0.26 -10.06
CA LEU A 106 -0.51 -0.63 -9.61
C LEU A 106 -1.69 0.15 -9.08
N GLU A 107 -2.90 -0.28 -9.43
CA GLU A 107 -4.11 0.34 -8.92
C GLU A 107 -4.86 -0.63 -8.04
N ILE A 108 -5.17 -0.18 -6.84
CA ILE A 108 -6.05 -0.91 -5.96
C ILE A 108 -7.39 -0.23 -6.13
N LYS A 109 -8.17 -0.73 -7.09
CA LYS A 109 -9.38 -0.17 -7.61
C LYS A 109 -9.99 0.94 -6.79
N TRP A 110 -10.79 0.61 -5.81
CA TRP A 110 -11.53 1.60 -5.05
C TRP A 110 -10.62 2.53 -4.27
N LEU A 111 -9.52 2.02 -3.78
CA LEU A 111 -8.60 2.83 -2.98
C LEU A 111 -7.89 3.85 -3.84
N THR A 112 -7.40 3.41 -5.00
CA THR A 112 -6.69 4.32 -5.88
C THR A 112 -7.61 5.44 -6.36
N GLU A 113 -8.86 5.10 -6.66
CA GLU A 113 -9.81 6.11 -7.09
C GLU A 113 -10.10 7.10 -5.99
N PHE A 114 -10.23 6.62 -4.76
CA PHE A 114 -10.46 7.49 -3.63
C PHE A 114 -9.30 8.47 -3.46
N LEU A 115 -8.08 7.95 -3.55
CA LEU A 115 -6.90 8.79 -3.37
C LEU A 115 -6.76 9.83 -4.47
N LYS A 116 -7.13 9.48 -5.69
CA LYS A 116 -7.11 10.44 -6.79
C LYS A 116 -8.13 11.54 -6.55
N LYS A 117 -9.30 11.18 -6.05
CA LYS A 117 -10.31 12.16 -5.78
C LYS A 117 -9.86 13.15 -4.74
N GLN A 118 -9.03 12.72 -3.79
CA GLN A 118 -8.51 13.60 -2.76
C GLN A 118 -7.29 14.37 -3.22
N ASN A 119 -6.84 14.14 -4.46
CA ASN A 119 -5.64 14.76 -5.01
C ASN A 119 -4.39 14.39 -4.23
N TRP A 120 -4.39 13.21 -3.62
CA TRP A 120 -3.22 12.74 -2.89
C TRP A 120 -2.25 11.97 -3.78
N LEU A 121 -2.71 11.47 -4.92
CA LEU A 121 -1.82 10.79 -5.87
C LEU A 121 -1.43 11.70 -7.04
#